data_4e9ade96665d0e2928cb422535a57f86
#
_entry.id   4e9ade96665d0e2928cb422535a57f86
#
_cell.length_a   1.000
_cell.length_b   1.000
_cell.length_c   1.000
_cell.angle_alpha   90.00
_cell.angle_beta   90.00
_cell.angle_gamma   90.00
#
_symmetry.space_group_name_H-M   'P 1'
#
loop_
_entity.id
_entity.type
_entity.pdbx_description
1 polymer ?
#
loop_
_entity_poly.entity_id
_entity_poly.type
_entity_poly.pdbx_seq_one_letter_code
_entity_poly.pdbx_strand_id
1 'polypeptide(L)'
;MGRTLHLPLKKKWYEMIQRGVKTEEYREIKPYWIKRIGLCDAVKFSYGYTQRTMTFECRGIRIGKGNPEWGAPEEDVFIIKLGKRLK
;
A
#
# COMPACT_ATOMS: atom_id res chain seq x y z
N MET A 1 -6.07 -14.72 -13.24
CA MET A 1 -4.70 -14.27 -13.10
C MET A 1 -4.61 -13.09 -12.15
N GLY A 2 -3.71 -13.14 -11.19
CA GLY A 2 -3.60 -12.08 -10.20
C GLY A 2 -2.92 -10.82 -10.74
N ARG A 3 -3.32 -9.68 -10.24
CA ARG A 3 -2.67 -8.41 -10.55
C ARG A 3 -1.93 -7.94 -9.30
N THR A 4 -0.63 -7.65 -9.46
CA THR A 4 0.20 -7.18 -8.37
C THR A 4 0.55 -5.71 -8.57
N LEU A 5 0.24 -4.90 -7.57
CA LEU A 5 0.59 -3.48 -7.55
C LEU A 5 1.97 -3.34 -6.89
N HIS A 6 2.87 -2.60 -7.55
CA HIS A 6 4.24 -2.40 -7.06
C HIS A 6 4.39 -1.00 -6.49
N LEU A 7 4.79 -0.90 -5.21
CA LEU A 7 4.89 0.39 -4.51
C LEU A 7 6.20 0.49 -3.73
N PRO A 8 7.03 1.51 -4.00
CA PRO A 8 8.18 1.78 -3.14
C PRO A 8 7.73 2.48 -1.86
N LEU A 9 8.39 2.19 -0.75
CA LEU A 9 8.10 2.80 0.54
C LEU A 9 9.36 3.35 1.19
N LYS A 10 9.19 4.44 1.95
CA LYS A 10 10.23 4.91 2.84
C LYS A 10 10.45 3.88 3.94
N LYS A 11 11.65 3.88 4.51
CA LYS A 11 12.05 2.94 5.56
C LYS A 11 11.02 2.80 6.66
N LYS A 12 10.55 3.93 7.21
CA LYS A 12 9.60 3.93 8.32
C LYS A 12 8.35 3.12 8.02
N TRP A 13 7.74 3.38 6.86
CA TRP A 13 6.47 2.73 6.49
C TRP A 13 6.68 1.27 6.13
N TYR A 14 7.77 0.96 5.44
CA TYR A 14 8.13 -0.42 5.12
C TYR A 14 8.26 -1.26 6.38
N GLU A 15 8.99 -0.76 7.37
CA GLU A 15 9.21 -1.48 8.62
C GLU A 15 7.93 -1.63 9.43
N MET A 16 7.06 -0.63 9.44
CA MET A 16 5.79 -0.72 10.14
C MET A 16 4.87 -1.77 9.53
N ILE A 17 4.84 -1.85 8.20
CA ILE A 17 4.07 -2.89 7.52
C ILE A 17 4.69 -4.26 7.78
N GLN A 18 6.00 -4.37 7.71
CA GLN A 18 6.71 -5.62 7.95
C GLN A 18 6.43 -6.17 9.34
N ARG A 19 6.31 -5.30 10.35
CA ARG A 19 6.04 -5.70 11.74
C ARG A 19 4.55 -5.88 12.04
N GLY A 20 3.68 -5.64 11.08
CA GLY A 20 2.26 -5.78 11.29
C GLY A 20 1.60 -4.62 12.02
N VAL A 21 2.32 -3.53 12.27
CA VAL A 21 1.78 -2.34 12.94
C VAL A 21 0.92 -1.53 12.01
N LYS A 22 1.35 -1.39 10.74
CA LYS A 22 0.63 -0.64 9.72
C LYS A 22 -0.03 -1.66 8.77
N THR A 23 -1.36 -1.61 8.66
CA THR A 23 -2.12 -2.57 7.89
C THR A 23 -2.82 -1.98 6.67
N GLU A 24 -2.55 -0.71 6.38
CA GLU A 24 -3.08 -0.01 5.21
C GLU A 24 -1.98 0.84 4.59
N GLU A 25 -2.01 0.96 3.28
CA GLU A 25 -1.14 1.91 2.57
C GLU A 25 -2.02 2.92 1.86
N TYR A 26 -1.52 4.15 1.71
CA TYR A 26 -2.29 5.26 1.19
C TYR A 26 -1.63 5.86 -0.04
N ARG A 27 -2.43 6.24 -1.04
CA ARG A 27 -1.96 6.93 -2.23
C ARG A 27 -2.92 8.05 -2.58
N GLU A 28 -2.38 9.16 -3.05
CA GLU A 28 -3.18 10.32 -3.41
C GLU A 28 -4.13 9.99 -4.56
N ILE A 29 -5.31 10.63 -4.54
CA ILE A 29 -6.28 10.48 -5.63
C ILE A 29 -5.87 11.43 -6.74
N LYS A 30 -5.10 10.93 -7.70
CA LYS A 30 -4.66 11.71 -8.85
C LYS A 30 -4.49 10.78 -10.06
N PRO A 31 -4.44 11.36 -11.29
CA PRO A 31 -4.46 10.55 -12.52
C PRO A 31 -3.47 9.40 -12.55
N TYR A 32 -2.26 9.61 -12.03
CA TYR A 32 -1.24 8.57 -11.99
C TYR A 32 -1.77 7.33 -11.26
N TRP A 33 -2.36 7.52 -10.05
CA TRP A 33 -2.82 6.41 -9.23
C TRP A 33 -4.18 5.91 -9.67
N ILE A 34 -5.06 6.79 -10.19
CA ILE A 34 -6.37 6.38 -10.70
C ILE A 34 -6.20 5.33 -11.79
N LYS A 35 -5.18 5.48 -12.63
CA LYS A 35 -4.92 4.51 -13.70
C LYS A 35 -4.31 3.21 -13.21
N ARG A 36 -3.57 3.24 -12.12
CA ARG A 36 -2.79 2.10 -11.64
C ARG A 36 -3.47 1.32 -10.54
N ILE A 37 -4.17 2.02 -9.66
CA ILE A 37 -4.96 1.40 -8.59
C ILE A 37 -6.26 0.91 -9.21
N GLY A 38 -6.45 -0.37 -9.23
CA GLY A 38 -7.65 -0.99 -9.73
C GLY A 38 -7.86 -2.26 -8.93
N LEU A 39 -8.41 -3.27 -9.57
CA LEU A 39 -8.55 -4.57 -8.93
C LEU A 39 -7.16 -5.20 -8.84
N CYS A 40 -6.60 -5.24 -7.64
CA CYS A 40 -5.34 -5.91 -7.40
C CYS A 40 -5.54 -7.02 -6.37
N ASP A 41 -4.81 -8.11 -6.54
CA ASP A 41 -4.87 -9.25 -5.62
C ASP A 41 -3.75 -9.19 -4.61
N ALA A 42 -2.65 -8.50 -4.96
CA ALA A 42 -1.47 -8.42 -4.12
C ALA A 42 -0.78 -7.07 -4.29
N VAL A 43 -0.05 -6.68 -3.25
CA VAL A 43 0.78 -5.47 -3.27
C VAL A 43 2.20 -5.87 -2.93
N LYS A 44 3.13 -5.53 -3.81
CA LYS A 44 4.55 -5.78 -3.59
C LYS A 44 5.22 -4.47 -3.22
N PHE A 45 5.71 -4.40 -2.00
CA PHE A 45 6.42 -3.22 -1.50
C PHE A 45 7.91 -3.40 -1.66
N SER A 46 8.60 -2.32 -2.04
CA SER A 46 10.06 -2.31 -2.03
C SER A 46 10.55 -1.33 -0.97
N TYR A 47 11.70 -1.64 -0.39
CA TYR A 47 12.38 -0.77 0.59
C TYR A 47 13.07 0.33 -0.20
N GLY A 48 12.37 1.45 -0.38
CA GLY A 48 12.78 2.48 -1.32
C GLY A 48 12.88 1.90 -2.72
N TYR A 49 13.96 2.22 -3.42
CA TYR A 49 14.21 1.71 -4.78
C TYR A 49 15.25 0.59 -4.77
N THR A 50 15.23 -0.24 -3.73
CA THR A 50 16.14 -1.38 -3.60
C THR A 50 15.44 -2.65 -4.04
N GLN A 51 16.16 -3.77 -4.04
CA GLN A 51 15.60 -5.08 -4.37
C GLN A 51 15.02 -5.80 -3.16
N ARG A 52 15.07 -5.16 -1.99
CA ARG A 52 14.44 -5.72 -0.79
C ARG A 52 12.94 -5.50 -0.89
N THR A 53 12.18 -6.58 -0.93
CA THR A 53 10.73 -6.51 -1.15
C THR A 53 9.96 -7.42 -0.21
N MET A 54 8.67 -7.16 -0.09
CA MET A 54 7.72 -8.02 0.59
C MET A 54 6.37 -7.88 -0.13
N THR A 55 5.59 -8.96 -0.16
CA THR A 55 4.31 -8.99 -0.88
C THR A 55 3.19 -9.37 0.08
N PHE A 56 2.09 -8.63 0.02
CA PHE A 56 0.92 -8.84 0.86
C PHE A 56 -0.33 -9.02 0.00
N GLU A 57 -1.32 -9.72 0.54
CA GLU A 57 -2.65 -9.73 -0.06
C GLU A 57 -3.21 -8.32 -0.10
N CYS A 58 -3.92 -7.99 -1.18
CA CYS A 58 -4.75 -6.78 -1.22
C CYS A 58 -6.18 -7.19 -0.89
N ARG A 59 -6.69 -6.73 0.23
CA ARG A 59 -8.04 -7.05 0.68
C ARG A 59 -9.10 -6.10 0.17
N GLY A 60 -8.69 -5.12 -0.59
CA GLY A 60 -9.60 -4.17 -1.19
C GLY A 60 -9.03 -2.78 -1.17
N ILE A 61 -9.63 -1.90 -1.95
CA ILE A 61 -9.22 -0.51 -2.07
C ILE A 61 -10.48 0.33 -1.94
N ARG A 62 -10.43 1.35 -1.09
CA ARG A 62 -11.52 2.29 -0.93
C ARG A 62 -10.98 3.71 -0.85
N ILE A 63 -11.88 4.68 -0.94
CA ILE A 63 -11.54 6.10 -0.80
C ILE A 63 -12.06 6.57 0.53
N GLY A 64 -11.24 7.28 1.28
CA GLY A 64 -11.63 7.83 2.58
C GLY A 64 -10.46 8.42 3.32
N LYS A 65 -10.66 8.64 4.62
CA LYS A 65 -9.63 9.16 5.51
C LYS A 65 -8.78 8.01 6.02
N GLY A 66 -7.48 8.14 5.87
CA GLY A 66 -6.55 7.15 6.41
C GLY A 66 -6.13 7.49 7.83
N ASN A 67 -5.27 6.65 8.41
CA ASN A 67 -4.73 6.84 9.74
C ASN A 67 -3.49 7.77 9.67
N PRO A 68 -3.54 8.95 10.32
CA PRO A 68 -2.39 9.87 10.30
C PRO A 68 -1.12 9.25 10.86
N GLU A 69 -1.24 8.36 11.84
CA GLU A 69 -0.08 7.68 12.43
C GLU A 69 0.61 6.75 11.44
N TRP A 70 -0.07 6.38 10.36
CA TRP A 70 0.47 5.54 9.29
C TRP A 70 0.80 6.35 8.04
N GLY A 71 0.81 7.68 8.16
CA GLY A 71 1.24 8.55 7.08
C GLY A 71 0.12 9.09 6.21
N ALA A 72 -1.15 8.92 6.60
CA ALA A 72 -2.25 9.47 5.81
C ALA A 72 -2.34 10.98 5.98
N PRO A 73 -2.55 11.73 4.88
CA PRO A 73 -2.84 13.15 4.97
C PRO A 73 -4.28 13.37 5.46
N GLU A 74 -4.66 14.64 5.67
CA GLU A 74 -6.00 14.97 6.14
C GLU A 74 -7.08 14.78 5.07
N GLU A 75 -6.73 14.90 3.80
CA GLU A 75 -7.70 14.71 2.71
C GLU A 75 -7.97 13.24 2.45
N ASP A 76 -9.01 12.95 1.67
CA ASP A 76 -9.31 11.60 1.24
C ASP A 76 -8.19 11.06 0.35
N VAL A 77 -7.94 9.78 0.49
CA VAL A 77 -6.90 9.07 -0.27
C VAL A 77 -7.44 7.71 -0.70
N PHE A 78 -6.73 7.07 -1.62
CA PHE A 78 -6.93 5.64 -1.84
C PHE A 78 -6.36 4.90 -0.63
N ILE A 79 -7.18 4.03 -0.05
CA ILE A 79 -6.79 3.20 1.08
C ILE A 79 -6.69 1.75 0.59
N ILE A 80 -5.48 1.23 0.60
CA ILE A 80 -5.21 -0.15 0.18
C ILE A 80 -5.14 -0.99 1.44
N LYS A 81 -6.14 -1.84 1.64
CA LYS A 81 -6.20 -2.68 2.84
C LYS A 81 -5.37 -3.94 2.62
N LEU A 82 -4.43 -4.19 3.51
CA LEU A 82 -3.51 -5.32 3.41
C LEU A 82 -4.04 -6.53 4.17
N GLY A 83 -3.86 -7.70 3.58
CA GLY A 83 -4.14 -8.95 4.24
C GLY A 83 -2.86 -9.59 4.73
N LYS A 84 -2.76 -10.92 4.62
CA LYS A 84 -1.59 -11.63 5.10
C LYS A 84 -0.40 -11.46 4.15
N ARG A 85 0.79 -11.65 4.68
CA ARG A 85 2.02 -11.61 3.89
C ARG A 85 2.13 -12.87 3.04
N LEU A 86 2.41 -12.69 1.75
CA LEU A 86 2.54 -13.79 0.79
C LEU A 86 4.00 -14.17 0.53
N LYS A 87 4.90 -13.17 0.56
CA LYS A 87 6.33 -13.40 0.32
C LYS A 87 7.20 -12.49 1.15
#